data_60077664853edbfdf17f61cec56c60bb
#
_entry.id   60077664853edbfdf17f61cec56c60bb
#
_cell.length_a   1.000
_cell.length_b   1.000
_cell.length_c   1.000
_cell.angle_alpha   90.00
_cell.angle_beta   90.00
_cell.angle_gamma   90.00
#
_symmetry.space_group_name_H-M   'P 1'
#
loop_
_entity.id
_entity.type
_entity.pdbx_description
1 polymer ?
#
loop_
_entity_poly.entity_id
_entity_poly.type
_entity_poly.pdbx_seq_one_letter_code
_entity_poly.pdbx_strand_id
1 'polypeptide(L)'
;DGSFKTPKGRNPYYQLSLIDKNIIKELANLYDVKLGKVKKKKKKHKQQYVVSICGDNFRHFIQRIYPSLIEKRDVVKKIMKEQNIDIVIKPDYRFPVINVSNNQLAWLAGYFDAEGCLCFAHQFDKRSKKYNFKTKLTFTSTNLKVLRYVKKLMNRVFNRNADKNVFKIVPKTKWKDRPYNEAPCWDMVCSQMTKTHLFSKIYQPIIKVKRKIKKMDRLINYGEFCARMRWTFGKINFKKNDRMRNRWLKIQESE
;
A
#
# COMPACT_ATOMS: atom_id res chain seq x y z
N ASP A 1 -5.24 -7.23 -6.42
CA ASP A 1 -6.69 -7.14 -6.61
C ASP A 1 -7.33 -8.51 -6.60
N GLY A 2 -7.85 -8.90 -5.43
CA GLY A 2 -8.64 -10.11 -5.29
C GLY A 2 -10.09 -9.90 -5.71
N SER A 3 -10.72 -10.94 -6.23
CA SER A 3 -12.13 -10.90 -6.62
C SER A 3 -12.89 -12.10 -6.06
N PHE A 4 -14.08 -11.83 -5.54
CA PHE A 4 -15.07 -12.87 -5.22
C PHE A 4 -15.83 -13.21 -6.49
N LYS A 5 -15.92 -14.49 -6.80
CA LYS A 5 -16.61 -15.03 -7.97
C LYS A 5 -17.75 -15.91 -7.53
N THR A 6 -18.92 -15.68 -8.11
CA THR A 6 -20.13 -16.49 -7.90
C THR A 6 -20.64 -16.98 -9.26
N PRO A 7 -19.97 -17.95 -9.86
CA PRO A 7 -20.40 -18.45 -11.15
C PRO A 7 -21.72 -19.21 -11.02
N LYS A 8 -22.61 -19.04 -12.00
CA LYS A 8 -23.92 -19.70 -12.02
C LYS A 8 -23.77 -21.23 -11.94
N GLY A 9 -24.48 -21.86 -11.01
CA GLY A 9 -24.45 -23.32 -10.84
C GLY A 9 -23.15 -23.90 -10.26
N ARG A 10 -22.25 -23.07 -9.69
CA ARG A 10 -21.01 -23.52 -9.06
C ARG A 10 -20.82 -22.84 -7.70
N ASN A 11 -20.01 -23.45 -6.87
CA ASN A 11 -19.64 -22.87 -5.59
C ASN A 11 -18.86 -21.56 -5.78
N PRO A 12 -19.08 -20.57 -4.91
CA PRO A 12 -18.32 -19.34 -4.93
C PRO A 12 -16.85 -19.61 -4.59
N TYR A 13 -15.98 -18.73 -5.10
CA TYR A 13 -14.56 -18.79 -4.79
C TYR A 13 -13.94 -17.39 -4.75
N TYR A 14 -12.81 -17.27 -4.06
CA TYR A 14 -11.98 -16.08 -4.10
C TYR A 14 -10.80 -16.31 -5.02
N GLN A 15 -10.47 -15.32 -5.85
CA GLN A 15 -9.33 -15.35 -6.73
C GLN A 15 -8.46 -14.11 -6.55
N LEU A 16 -7.17 -14.33 -6.35
CA LEU A 16 -6.15 -13.28 -6.28
C LEU A 16 -5.10 -13.52 -7.36
N SER A 17 -4.80 -12.46 -8.13
CA SER A 17 -3.75 -12.50 -9.15
C SER A 17 -2.79 -11.35 -8.96
N LEU A 18 -1.50 -11.64 -8.79
CA LEU A 18 -0.43 -10.64 -8.60
C LEU A 18 0.79 -10.97 -9.45
N ILE A 19 1.62 -9.96 -9.69
CA ILE A 19 2.95 -10.12 -10.30
C ILE A 19 3.93 -10.68 -9.28
N ASP A 20 3.77 -10.33 -8.00
CA ASP A 20 4.64 -10.79 -6.93
C ASP A 20 4.31 -12.24 -6.55
N LYS A 21 5.17 -13.16 -7.00
CA LYS A 21 4.99 -14.60 -6.79
C LYS A 21 5.00 -15.00 -5.32
N ASN A 22 5.80 -14.31 -4.49
CA ASN A 22 5.98 -14.72 -3.09
C ASN A 22 4.70 -14.53 -2.29
N ILE A 23 3.99 -13.41 -2.49
CA ILE A 23 2.70 -13.16 -1.81
C ILE A 23 1.68 -14.23 -2.17
N ILE A 24 1.58 -14.55 -3.46
CA ILE A 24 0.63 -15.57 -3.93
C ILE A 24 1.03 -16.96 -3.41
N LYS A 25 2.33 -17.26 -3.34
CA LYS A 25 2.83 -18.52 -2.78
C LYS A 25 2.54 -18.65 -1.29
N GLU A 26 2.74 -17.58 -0.51
CA GLU A 26 2.39 -17.57 0.92
C GLU A 26 0.89 -17.83 1.13
N LEU A 27 0.03 -17.19 0.33
CA LEU A 27 -1.41 -17.41 0.40
C LEU A 27 -1.80 -18.83 -0.04
N ALA A 28 -1.18 -19.36 -1.09
CA ALA A 28 -1.40 -20.71 -1.57
C ALA A 28 -1.03 -21.75 -0.50
N ASN A 29 0.12 -21.58 0.16
CA ASN A 29 0.55 -22.45 1.25
C ASN A 29 -0.37 -22.35 2.47
N LEU A 30 -0.86 -21.14 2.82
CA LEU A 30 -1.74 -20.93 3.98
C LEU A 30 -3.07 -21.69 3.86
N TYR A 31 -3.56 -21.86 2.63
CA TYR A 31 -4.84 -22.53 2.36
C TYR A 31 -4.67 -23.85 1.62
N ASP A 32 -3.46 -24.37 1.53
CA ASP A 32 -3.13 -25.62 0.81
C ASP A 32 -3.77 -25.70 -0.58
N VAL A 33 -3.59 -24.65 -1.37
CA VAL A 33 -4.15 -24.55 -2.73
C VAL A 33 -3.05 -24.38 -3.78
N LYS A 34 -3.32 -24.85 -5.00
CA LYS A 34 -2.32 -24.79 -6.08
C LYS A 34 -2.03 -23.37 -6.53
N LEU A 35 -0.75 -23.06 -6.70
CA LEU A 35 -0.28 -21.85 -7.34
C LEU A 35 -0.40 -21.98 -8.87
N GLY A 36 -1.22 -21.14 -9.48
CA GLY A 36 -1.38 -21.07 -10.93
C GLY A 36 -0.57 -19.94 -11.56
N LYS A 37 -0.45 -19.99 -12.89
CA LYS A 37 0.09 -18.91 -13.72
C LYS A 37 -0.99 -18.40 -14.65
N VAL A 38 -1.13 -17.08 -14.77
CA VAL A 38 -2.05 -16.47 -15.73
C VAL A 38 -1.38 -16.44 -17.10
N LYS A 39 -2.10 -16.90 -18.14
CA LYS A 39 -1.60 -16.83 -19.53
C LYS A 39 -1.35 -15.37 -19.92
N LYS A 40 -0.16 -15.09 -20.41
CA LYS A 40 0.17 -13.74 -20.87
C LYS A 40 -0.60 -13.39 -22.14
N LYS A 41 -1.27 -12.26 -22.14
CA LYS A 41 -1.96 -11.74 -23.34
C LYS A 41 -0.98 -11.21 -24.40
N LYS A 42 0.17 -10.65 -23.96
CA LYS A 42 1.22 -10.12 -24.83
C LYS A 42 2.59 -10.48 -24.24
N LYS A 43 3.62 -10.72 -25.06
CA LYS A 43 4.99 -11.06 -24.61
C LYS A 43 5.58 -10.04 -23.62
N LYS A 44 5.30 -8.74 -23.80
CA LYS A 44 5.76 -7.65 -22.95
C LYS A 44 5.11 -7.59 -21.56
N HIS A 45 4.02 -8.31 -21.33
CA HIS A 45 3.36 -8.30 -20.01
C HIS A 45 4.18 -9.12 -19.01
N LYS A 46 4.30 -8.61 -17.79
CA LYS A 46 4.90 -9.34 -16.68
C LYS A 46 4.06 -10.58 -16.36
N GLN A 47 4.73 -11.67 -15.95
CA GLN A 47 4.04 -12.87 -15.51
C GLN A 47 3.21 -12.57 -14.27
N GLN A 48 1.93 -12.92 -14.30
CA GLN A 48 1.07 -12.92 -13.14
C GLN A 48 0.89 -14.34 -12.62
N TYR A 49 0.81 -14.45 -11.31
CA TYR A 49 0.52 -15.67 -10.58
C TYR A 49 -0.87 -15.54 -9.98
N VAL A 50 -1.56 -16.66 -9.85
CA VAL A 50 -2.95 -16.71 -9.40
C VAL A 50 -3.11 -17.78 -8.33
N VAL A 51 -3.93 -17.49 -7.35
CA VAL A 51 -4.47 -18.46 -6.39
C VAL A 51 -5.98 -18.36 -6.40
N SER A 52 -6.64 -19.51 -6.33
CA SER A 52 -8.10 -19.62 -6.20
C SER A 52 -8.42 -20.41 -4.95
N ILE A 53 -9.19 -19.82 -4.04
CA ILE A 53 -9.62 -20.43 -2.78
C ILE A 53 -11.10 -20.77 -2.91
N CYS A 54 -11.44 -22.05 -2.81
CA CYS A 54 -12.79 -22.60 -2.98
C CYS A 54 -13.14 -23.59 -1.88
N GLY A 55 -14.38 -24.09 -1.86
CA GLY A 55 -14.85 -25.09 -0.90
C GLY A 55 -14.75 -24.64 0.56
N ASP A 56 -14.34 -25.54 1.43
CA ASP A 56 -14.20 -25.25 2.88
C ASP A 56 -13.11 -24.20 3.15
N ASN A 57 -12.03 -24.21 2.39
CA ASN A 57 -11.02 -23.18 2.45
C ASN A 57 -11.58 -21.79 2.18
N PHE A 58 -12.56 -21.65 1.29
CA PHE A 58 -13.24 -20.40 1.01
C PHE A 58 -14.08 -19.94 2.19
N ARG A 59 -14.77 -20.84 2.90
CA ARG A 59 -15.52 -20.54 4.13
C ARG A 59 -14.59 -20.00 5.21
N HIS A 60 -13.50 -20.71 5.50
CA HIS A 60 -12.48 -20.27 6.45
C HIS A 60 -11.85 -18.94 6.07
N PHE A 61 -11.55 -18.75 4.80
CA PHE A 61 -11.01 -17.49 4.28
C PHE A 61 -11.96 -16.32 4.54
N ILE A 62 -13.25 -16.46 4.18
CA ILE A 62 -14.25 -15.43 4.40
C ILE A 62 -14.41 -15.09 5.89
N GLN A 63 -14.51 -16.09 6.75
CA GLN A 63 -14.64 -15.87 8.19
C GLN A 63 -13.48 -15.06 8.77
N ARG A 64 -12.25 -15.28 8.28
CA ARG A 64 -11.06 -14.56 8.73
C ARG A 64 -11.00 -13.12 8.20
N ILE A 65 -11.33 -12.90 6.92
CA ILE A 65 -11.16 -11.60 6.30
C ILE A 65 -12.33 -10.65 6.47
N TYR A 66 -13.55 -11.17 6.63
CA TYR A 66 -14.78 -10.37 6.68
C TYR A 66 -14.74 -9.22 7.68
N PRO A 67 -14.24 -9.40 8.91
CA PRO A 67 -14.15 -8.30 9.88
C PRO A 67 -13.29 -7.14 9.40
N SER A 68 -12.30 -7.42 8.54
CA SER A 68 -11.35 -6.44 8.00
C SER A 68 -11.74 -5.89 6.62
N LEU A 69 -12.81 -6.41 6.00
CA LEU A 69 -13.25 -5.94 4.69
C LEU A 69 -13.89 -4.56 4.77
N ILE A 70 -13.50 -3.67 3.87
CA ILE A 70 -14.07 -2.34 3.72
C ILE A 70 -14.81 -2.22 2.39
N GLU A 71 -14.14 -2.48 1.25
CA GLU A 71 -14.73 -2.28 -0.07
C GLU A 71 -15.71 -3.38 -0.50
N LYS A 72 -15.39 -4.63 -0.22
CA LYS A 72 -16.15 -5.79 -0.73
C LYS A 72 -17.06 -6.41 0.33
N ARG A 73 -17.29 -5.68 1.43
CA ARG A 73 -18.04 -6.21 2.55
C ARG A 73 -19.46 -6.61 2.20
N ASP A 74 -20.15 -5.78 1.41
CA ASP A 74 -21.54 -6.05 1.01
C ASP A 74 -21.64 -7.26 0.08
N VAL A 75 -20.68 -7.39 -0.86
CA VAL A 75 -20.58 -8.54 -1.77
C VAL A 75 -20.38 -9.83 -0.95
N VAL A 76 -19.46 -9.81 0.00
CA VAL A 76 -19.17 -10.97 0.84
C VAL A 76 -20.37 -11.29 1.75
N LYS A 77 -21.03 -10.28 2.30
CA LYS A 77 -22.25 -10.47 3.11
C LYS A 77 -23.35 -11.18 2.31
N LYS A 78 -23.55 -10.80 1.05
CA LYS A 78 -24.50 -11.46 0.16
C LYS A 78 -24.14 -12.92 -0.08
N ILE A 79 -22.88 -13.20 -0.43
CA ILE A 79 -22.37 -14.58 -0.63
C ILE A 79 -22.56 -15.42 0.64
N MET A 80 -22.26 -14.88 1.81
CA MET A 80 -22.42 -15.58 3.07
C MET A 80 -23.86 -15.96 3.34
N LYS A 81 -24.80 -15.03 3.10
CA LYS A 81 -26.23 -15.31 3.21
C LYS A 81 -26.67 -16.41 2.23
N GLU A 82 -26.25 -16.33 0.97
CA GLU A 82 -26.57 -17.32 -0.07
C GLU A 82 -26.00 -18.72 0.21
N GLN A 83 -24.87 -18.80 0.93
CA GLN A 83 -24.16 -20.04 1.23
C GLN A 83 -24.37 -20.55 2.65
N ASN A 84 -25.29 -19.95 3.43
CA ASN A 84 -25.52 -20.25 4.85
C ASN A 84 -24.22 -20.33 5.66
N ILE A 85 -23.32 -19.37 5.41
CA ILE A 85 -22.07 -19.23 6.16
C ILE A 85 -22.34 -18.33 7.36
N ASP A 86 -22.42 -18.91 8.55
CA ASP A 86 -22.54 -18.15 9.78
C ASP A 86 -21.22 -17.44 10.06
N ILE A 87 -21.33 -16.14 10.22
CA ILE A 87 -20.24 -15.36 10.80
C ILE A 87 -20.46 -15.44 12.30
N VAL A 88 -19.55 -16.08 13.01
CA VAL A 88 -19.31 -15.72 14.38
C VAL A 88 -18.70 -14.30 14.34
N ILE A 89 -19.57 -13.31 14.14
CA ILE A 89 -19.19 -11.92 14.35
C ILE A 89 -18.96 -11.86 15.85
N LYS A 90 -17.67 -11.91 16.26
CA LYS A 90 -17.33 -11.26 17.52
C LYS A 90 -17.62 -9.79 17.25
N PRO A 91 -18.75 -9.23 17.77
CA PRO A 91 -19.00 -7.83 17.66
C PRO A 91 -17.86 -7.16 18.40
N ASP A 92 -17.44 -6.01 17.98
CA ASP A 92 -16.44 -5.20 18.61
C ASP A 92 -14.97 -5.44 18.23
N TYR A 93 -14.68 -5.33 16.95
CA TYR A 93 -13.57 -4.41 16.68
C TYR A 93 -14.13 -2.98 16.58
N ARG A 94 -14.70 -2.48 17.65
CA ARG A 94 -14.68 -1.03 17.92
C ARG A 94 -13.23 -0.71 18.11
N PHE A 95 -12.62 -0.19 17.03
CA PHE A 95 -11.26 0.29 17.07
C PHE A 95 -11.21 1.36 18.17
N PRO A 96 -10.50 1.16 19.27
CA PRO A 96 -10.42 2.16 20.30
C PRO A 96 -9.91 3.45 19.65
N VAL A 97 -10.57 4.53 19.96
CA VAL A 97 -10.38 5.83 19.31
C VAL A 97 -8.95 6.39 19.50
N ILE A 98 -8.16 5.79 20.40
CA ILE A 98 -6.89 6.33 20.87
C ILE A 98 -5.67 5.54 20.42
N ASN A 99 -5.77 4.21 20.23
CA ASN A 99 -4.65 3.36 19.81
C ASN A 99 -4.95 2.68 18.48
N VAL A 100 -4.01 2.77 17.54
CA VAL A 100 -4.08 1.98 16.30
C VAL A 100 -3.69 0.56 16.65
N SER A 101 -4.62 -0.38 16.50
CA SER A 101 -4.36 -1.78 16.80
C SER A 101 -3.40 -2.40 15.78
N ASN A 102 -2.73 -3.50 16.15
CA ASN A 102 -1.89 -4.26 15.23
C ASN A 102 -2.67 -4.70 13.97
N ASN A 103 -3.96 -4.99 14.09
CA ASN A 103 -4.80 -5.34 12.96
C ASN A 103 -5.00 -4.16 11.98
N GLN A 104 -5.09 -2.93 12.49
CA GLN A 104 -5.18 -1.74 11.65
C GLN A 104 -3.83 -1.45 10.95
N LEU A 105 -2.72 -1.66 11.66
CA LEU A 105 -1.39 -1.53 11.06
C LEU A 105 -1.19 -2.58 9.96
N ALA A 106 -1.55 -3.83 10.23
CA ALA A 106 -1.50 -4.91 9.26
C ALA A 106 -2.42 -4.66 8.05
N TRP A 107 -3.63 -4.16 8.29
CA TRP A 107 -4.55 -3.78 7.22
C TRP A 107 -3.97 -2.68 6.33
N LEU A 108 -3.40 -1.63 6.94
CA LEU A 108 -2.80 -0.53 6.19
C LEU A 108 -1.55 -0.98 5.41
N ALA A 109 -0.75 -1.91 5.98
CA ALA A 109 0.36 -2.53 5.28
C ALA A 109 -0.09 -3.32 4.05
N GLY A 110 -1.10 -4.18 4.19
CA GLY A 110 -1.68 -4.92 3.06
C GLY A 110 -2.29 -4.00 2.01
N TYR A 111 -2.98 -2.95 2.43
CA TYR A 111 -3.53 -1.96 1.51
C TYR A 111 -2.43 -1.17 0.79
N PHE A 112 -1.33 -0.86 1.49
CA PHE A 112 -0.15 -0.27 0.85
C PHE A 112 0.49 -1.23 -0.15
N ASP A 113 0.59 -2.51 0.17
CA ASP A 113 1.12 -3.51 -0.76
C ASP A 113 0.27 -3.63 -2.04
N ALA A 114 -1.05 -3.49 -1.94
CA ALA A 114 -1.94 -3.50 -3.10
C ALA A 114 -1.89 -2.16 -3.86
N GLU A 115 -2.29 -1.06 -3.23
CA GLU A 115 -2.66 0.21 -3.85
C GLU A 115 -1.68 1.36 -3.52
N GLY A 116 -0.74 1.12 -2.61
CA GLY A 116 0.21 2.14 -2.18
C GLY A 116 1.39 2.30 -3.13
N CYS A 117 1.91 3.50 -3.18
CA CYS A 117 3.17 3.81 -3.87
C CYS A 117 4.02 4.73 -3.00
N LEU A 118 5.30 4.38 -2.85
CA LEU A 118 6.32 5.26 -2.29
C LEU A 118 7.27 5.67 -3.41
N CYS A 119 7.41 6.97 -3.60
CA CYS A 119 8.43 7.57 -4.44
C CYS A 119 9.46 8.24 -3.54
N PHE A 120 10.72 7.83 -3.67
CA PHE A 120 11.87 8.52 -3.15
C PHE A 120 12.83 8.73 -4.30
N ALA A 121 12.98 9.97 -4.73
CA ALA A 121 13.76 10.33 -5.89
C ALA A 121 14.57 11.59 -5.62
N HIS A 122 15.72 11.68 -6.23
CA HIS A 122 16.47 12.92 -6.37
C HIS A 122 16.24 13.46 -7.78
N GLN A 123 16.10 14.78 -7.87
CA GLN A 123 15.91 15.47 -9.13
C GLN A 123 16.86 16.67 -9.17
N PHE A 124 17.64 16.75 -10.23
CA PHE A 124 18.44 17.93 -10.49
C PHE A 124 17.55 19.08 -10.93
N ASP A 125 17.55 20.16 -10.17
CA ASP A 125 16.84 21.38 -10.54
C ASP A 125 17.78 22.26 -11.37
N LYS A 126 17.48 22.37 -12.66
CA LYS A 126 18.30 23.15 -13.62
C LYS A 126 18.38 24.64 -13.28
N ARG A 127 17.32 25.20 -12.64
CA ARG A 127 17.28 26.61 -12.29
C ARG A 127 18.19 26.94 -11.10
N SER A 128 18.12 26.14 -10.07
CA SER A 128 18.94 26.33 -8.86
C SER A 128 20.28 25.61 -8.94
N LYS A 129 20.55 24.81 -10.00
CA LYS A 129 21.73 23.94 -10.16
C LYS A 129 21.96 23.01 -8.96
N LYS A 130 20.87 22.50 -8.36
CA LYS A 130 20.90 21.72 -7.12
C LYS A 130 20.10 20.44 -7.24
N TYR A 131 20.51 19.41 -6.48
CA TYR A 131 19.72 18.21 -6.31
C TYR A 131 18.68 18.39 -5.21
N ASN A 132 17.42 18.11 -5.52
CA ASN A 132 16.33 18.10 -4.58
C ASN A 132 15.86 16.67 -4.34
N PHE A 133 15.84 16.23 -3.08
CA PHE A 133 15.21 14.98 -2.69
C PHE A 133 13.72 15.19 -2.50
N LYS A 134 12.93 14.36 -3.18
CA LYS A 134 11.47 14.39 -3.10
C LYS A 134 10.96 13.06 -2.61
N THR A 135 10.03 13.09 -1.69
CA THR A 135 9.27 11.92 -1.26
C THR A 135 7.80 12.12 -1.57
N LYS A 136 7.15 11.06 -1.98
CA LYS A 136 5.71 11.04 -2.17
C LYS A 136 5.18 9.66 -1.77
N LEU A 137 4.40 9.61 -0.71
CA LEU A 137 3.61 8.45 -0.32
C LEU A 137 2.20 8.65 -0.87
N THR A 138 1.70 7.68 -1.61
CA THR A 138 0.40 7.77 -2.27
C THR A 138 -0.36 6.48 -2.06
N PHE A 139 -1.66 6.59 -1.82
CA PHE A 139 -2.63 5.50 -1.91
C PHE A 139 -3.70 5.90 -2.91
N THR A 140 -3.98 5.03 -3.87
CA THR A 140 -4.91 5.30 -4.96
C THR A 140 -6.17 4.45 -4.80
N SER A 141 -7.35 5.03 -5.00
CA SER A 141 -8.61 4.27 -5.03
C SER A 141 -9.70 4.99 -5.82
N THR A 142 -10.62 4.23 -6.38
CA THR A 142 -11.90 4.71 -6.88
C THR A 142 -12.93 4.88 -5.76
N ASN A 143 -12.63 4.37 -4.56
CA ASN A 143 -13.51 4.43 -3.39
C ASN A 143 -13.03 5.47 -2.36
N LEU A 144 -13.67 6.63 -2.36
CA LEU A 144 -13.35 7.71 -1.41
C LEU A 144 -13.50 7.31 0.07
N LYS A 145 -14.42 6.40 0.40
CA LYS A 145 -14.60 5.96 1.80
C LYS A 145 -13.35 5.28 2.32
N VAL A 146 -12.72 4.45 1.49
CA VAL A 146 -11.45 3.78 1.83
C VAL A 146 -10.33 4.79 2.00
N LEU A 147 -10.17 5.74 1.09
CA LEU A 147 -9.12 6.77 1.23
C LEU A 147 -9.33 7.67 2.47
N ARG A 148 -10.59 7.98 2.81
CA ARG A 148 -10.91 8.69 4.06
C ARG A 148 -10.51 7.87 5.29
N TYR A 149 -10.73 6.55 5.25
CA TYR A 149 -10.28 5.65 6.30
C TYR A 149 -8.75 5.59 6.40
N VAL A 150 -8.05 5.41 5.27
CA VAL A 150 -6.58 5.47 5.21
C VAL A 150 -6.08 6.80 5.79
N LYS A 151 -6.63 7.93 5.36
CA LYS A 151 -6.26 9.25 5.89
C LYS A 151 -6.46 9.33 7.41
N LYS A 152 -7.57 8.80 7.93
CA LYS A 152 -7.85 8.75 9.37
C LYS A 152 -6.80 7.93 10.11
N LEU A 153 -6.42 6.76 9.61
CA LEU A 153 -5.35 5.94 10.19
C LEU A 153 -4.01 6.65 10.14
N MET A 154 -3.64 7.20 8.98
CA MET A 154 -2.38 7.92 8.79
C MET A 154 -2.26 9.12 9.74
N ASN A 155 -3.34 9.89 9.93
CA ASN A 155 -3.35 10.99 10.89
C ASN A 155 -3.14 10.49 12.33
N ARG A 156 -3.76 9.40 12.73
CA ARG A 156 -3.60 8.84 14.08
C ARG A 156 -2.19 8.35 14.35
N VAL A 157 -1.58 7.68 13.37
CA VAL A 157 -0.24 7.11 13.52
C VAL A 157 0.87 8.15 13.40
N PHE A 158 0.73 9.08 12.44
CA PHE A 158 1.85 9.92 12.01
C PHE A 158 1.66 11.40 12.25
N ASN A 159 0.47 11.86 12.62
CA ASN A 159 0.16 13.29 12.71
C ASN A 159 -0.55 13.63 14.01
N ARG A 160 0.11 13.39 15.15
CA ARG A 160 -0.45 13.69 16.49
C ARG A 160 -0.77 15.17 16.69
N ASN A 161 -0.10 16.06 15.99
CA ASN A 161 -0.24 17.52 16.14
C ASN A 161 -1.28 18.12 15.18
N ALA A 162 -2.16 17.29 14.58
CA ALA A 162 -3.34 17.70 13.83
C ALA A 162 -3.12 18.72 12.68
N ASP A 163 -1.93 18.76 12.06
CA ASP A 163 -1.75 19.52 10.82
C ASP A 163 -2.61 18.91 9.72
N LYS A 164 -3.74 19.54 9.45
CA LYS A 164 -4.79 19.06 8.52
C LYS A 164 -4.29 18.86 7.08
N ASN A 165 -3.13 19.43 6.75
CA ASN A 165 -2.61 19.47 5.39
C ASN A 165 -1.55 18.39 5.07
N VAL A 166 -1.11 17.59 6.04
CA VAL A 166 -0.07 16.56 5.84
C VAL A 166 -0.55 15.46 4.88
N PHE A 167 -1.76 14.96 5.10
CA PHE A 167 -2.37 13.92 4.28
C PHE A 167 -3.56 14.50 3.51
N LYS A 168 -3.40 14.63 2.19
CA LYS A 168 -4.42 15.23 1.31
C LYS A 168 -5.06 14.15 0.44
N ILE A 169 -6.38 14.24 0.24
CA ILE A 169 -7.07 13.46 -0.80
C ILE A 169 -7.30 14.41 -1.97
N VAL A 170 -6.79 14.04 -3.12
CA VAL A 170 -6.88 14.83 -4.35
C VAL A 170 -7.42 13.97 -5.49
N PRO A 171 -8.18 14.55 -6.42
CA PRO A 171 -8.55 13.86 -7.64
C PRO A 171 -7.28 13.46 -8.40
N LYS A 172 -7.26 12.23 -8.91
CA LYS A 172 -6.18 11.81 -9.79
C LYS A 172 -6.42 12.42 -11.17
N THR A 173 -5.47 13.20 -11.64
CA THR A 173 -5.54 13.79 -12.99
C THR A 173 -5.63 12.66 -14.02
N LYS A 174 -6.64 12.72 -14.88
CA LYS A 174 -6.76 11.79 -16.01
C LYS A 174 -5.53 11.99 -16.91
N TRP A 175 -4.87 10.91 -17.26
CA TRP A 175 -3.83 10.96 -18.30
C TRP A 175 -4.53 11.23 -19.64
N LYS A 176 -4.13 12.27 -20.34
CA LYS A 176 -4.74 12.72 -21.59
C LYS A 176 -4.80 11.63 -22.68
N ASP A 177 -3.90 10.63 -22.58
CA ASP A 177 -3.71 9.60 -23.61
C ASP A 177 -4.35 8.24 -23.28
N ARG A 178 -5.22 8.14 -22.29
CA ARG A 178 -5.95 6.89 -22.03
C ARG A 178 -7.32 6.89 -22.69
N PRO A 179 -7.59 5.94 -23.61
CA PRO A 179 -8.80 5.91 -24.42
C PRO A 179 -10.05 5.37 -23.68
N TYR A 180 -9.99 5.19 -22.35
CA TYR A 180 -11.08 4.56 -21.60
C TYR A 180 -11.75 5.55 -20.64
N ASN A 181 -13.09 5.46 -20.56
CA ASN A 181 -13.90 6.04 -19.49
C ASN A 181 -13.56 5.37 -18.15
N GLU A 182 -12.39 5.70 -17.58
CA GLU A 182 -12.02 5.20 -16.26
C GLU A 182 -12.92 5.85 -15.21
N ALA A 183 -13.40 5.04 -14.28
CA ALA A 183 -14.13 5.52 -13.11
C ALA A 183 -13.29 6.61 -12.38
N PRO A 184 -13.95 7.63 -11.78
CA PRO A 184 -13.26 8.65 -11.01
C PRO A 184 -12.33 8.01 -9.99
N CYS A 185 -11.10 8.47 -9.92
CA CYS A 185 -10.06 7.93 -9.06
C CYS A 185 -9.44 9.06 -8.24
N TRP A 186 -9.08 8.76 -7.00
CA TRP A 186 -8.46 9.71 -6.07
C TRP A 186 -7.16 9.15 -5.53
N ASP A 187 -6.28 10.07 -5.16
CA ASP A 187 -5.03 9.79 -4.46
C ASP A 187 -5.07 10.41 -3.05
N MET A 188 -4.80 9.61 -2.02
CA MET A 188 -4.36 10.16 -0.74
C MET A 188 -2.85 10.32 -0.78
N VAL A 189 -2.36 11.54 -0.57
CA VAL A 189 -0.96 11.93 -0.79
C VAL A 189 -0.34 12.50 0.47
N CYS A 190 0.90 12.10 0.75
CA CYS A 190 1.80 12.74 1.70
C CYS A 190 3.16 13.00 1.04
N SER A 191 3.61 14.25 1.06
CA SER A 191 4.91 14.67 0.51
C SER A 191 5.91 15.12 1.59
N GLN A 192 5.55 15.04 2.87
CA GLN A 192 6.46 15.36 3.96
C GLN A 192 7.47 14.23 4.17
N MET A 193 8.75 14.53 4.05
CA MET A 193 9.83 13.55 4.16
C MET A 193 9.87 12.88 5.53
N THR A 194 9.69 13.64 6.61
CA THR A 194 9.66 13.09 7.98
C THR A 194 8.56 12.05 8.17
N LYS A 195 7.36 12.32 7.64
CA LYS A 195 6.22 11.41 7.76
C LYS A 195 6.37 10.18 6.86
N THR A 196 6.88 10.35 5.63
CA THR A 196 7.16 9.23 4.73
C THR A 196 8.31 8.36 5.24
N HIS A 197 9.34 8.95 5.86
CA HIS A 197 10.41 8.22 6.52
C HIS A 197 9.90 7.41 7.72
N LEU A 198 9.10 8.02 8.60
CA LEU A 198 8.50 7.33 9.75
C LEU A 198 7.57 6.19 9.28
N PHE A 199 6.76 6.42 8.24
CA PHE A 199 5.96 5.37 7.60
C PHE A 199 6.84 4.21 7.15
N SER A 200 7.95 4.49 6.47
CA SER A 200 8.87 3.46 5.99
C SER A 200 9.47 2.65 7.14
N LYS A 201 9.91 3.27 8.21
CA LYS A 201 10.44 2.58 9.40
C LYS A 201 9.43 1.63 10.05
N ILE A 202 8.17 2.04 10.15
CA ILE A 202 7.13 1.23 10.79
C ILE A 202 6.68 0.08 9.89
N TYR A 203 6.54 0.33 8.59
CA TYR A 203 5.90 -0.62 7.68
C TYR A 203 6.86 -1.51 6.90
N GLN A 204 8.13 -1.11 6.73
CA GLN A 204 9.11 -1.91 6.00
C GLN A 204 9.20 -3.37 6.48
N PRO A 205 9.20 -3.68 7.80
CA PRO A 205 9.24 -5.06 8.28
C PRO A 205 7.96 -5.87 7.98
N ILE A 206 6.83 -5.19 7.71
CA ILE A 206 5.52 -5.81 7.53
C ILE A 206 5.18 -5.97 6.05
N ILE A 207 5.71 -5.09 5.19
CA ILE A 207 5.45 -5.07 3.75
C ILE A 207 6.03 -6.32 3.08
N LYS A 208 5.29 -6.89 2.13
CA LYS A 208 5.68 -8.12 1.41
C LYS A 208 6.20 -7.86 -0.01
N VAL A 209 5.83 -6.74 -0.62
CA VAL A 209 6.23 -6.38 -1.99
C VAL A 209 7.68 -5.91 -2.02
N LYS A 210 8.62 -6.75 -2.47
CA LYS A 210 10.08 -6.51 -2.48
C LYS A 210 10.47 -5.16 -3.11
N ARG A 211 9.84 -4.76 -4.22
CA ARG A 211 10.13 -3.46 -4.85
C ARG A 211 9.79 -2.26 -3.97
N LYS A 212 8.80 -2.40 -3.08
CA LYS A 212 8.40 -1.35 -2.12
C LYS A 212 9.35 -1.34 -0.94
N ILE A 213 9.75 -2.51 -0.45
CA ILE A 213 10.78 -2.67 0.58
C ILE A 213 12.05 -1.94 0.15
N LYS A 214 12.61 -2.23 -1.03
CA LYS A 214 13.81 -1.54 -1.53
C LYS A 214 13.69 -0.01 -1.53
N LYS A 215 12.52 0.53 -1.86
CA LYS A 215 12.29 1.98 -1.81
C LYS A 215 12.25 2.52 -0.38
N MET A 216 11.67 1.75 0.54
CA MET A 216 11.64 2.09 1.95
C MET A 216 13.04 2.06 2.56
N ASP A 217 13.84 1.02 2.26
CA ASP A 217 15.23 0.89 2.69
C ASP A 217 16.05 2.11 2.28
N ARG A 218 15.95 2.52 1.02
CA ARG A 218 16.65 3.72 0.52
C ARG A 218 16.24 4.98 1.27
N LEU A 219 14.97 5.13 1.60
CA LEU A 219 14.48 6.29 2.36
C LEU A 219 14.91 6.22 3.83
N ILE A 220 14.90 5.03 4.43
CA ILE A 220 15.36 4.80 5.81
C ILE A 220 16.86 5.14 5.90
N ASN A 221 17.68 4.57 5.04
CA ASN A 221 19.12 4.80 4.99
C ASN A 221 19.46 6.29 4.80
N TYR A 222 18.71 6.98 3.93
CA TYR A 222 18.87 8.42 3.77
C TYR A 222 18.54 9.19 5.06
N GLY A 223 17.47 8.82 5.75
CA GLY A 223 17.09 9.44 7.02
C GLY A 223 18.14 9.21 8.11
N GLU A 224 18.70 8.02 8.19
CA GLU A 224 19.78 7.69 9.13
C GLU A 224 21.08 8.41 8.80
N PHE A 225 21.42 8.51 7.52
CA PHE A 225 22.53 9.34 7.07
C PHE A 225 22.34 10.81 7.52
N CYS A 226 21.16 11.38 7.31
CA CYS A 226 20.85 12.74 7.74
C CYS A 226 20.96 12.89 9.26
N ALA A 227 20.47 11.91 10.02
CA ALA A 227 20.56 11.93 11.50
C ALA A 227 22.00 11.89 11.98
N ARG A 228 22.85 10.97 11.43
CA ARG A 228 24.28 10.88 11.75
C ARG A 228 25.04 12.18 11.47
N MET A 229 24.62 12.88 10.43
CA MET A 229 25.23 14.17 10.06
C MET A 229 24.59 15.36 10.81
N ARG A 230 23.74 15.12 11.82
CA ARG A 230 23.00 16.14 12.56
C ARG A 230 22.22 17.08 11.65
N TRP A 231 21.71 16.55 10.56
CA TRP A 231 20.94 17.31 9.58
C TRP A 231 19.44 17.12 9.83
N THR A 232 18.73 18.20 10.05
CA THR A 232 17.27 18.17 10.18
C THR A 232 16.61 18.32 8.81
N PHE A 233 15.69 17.40 8.49
CA PHE A 233 14.84 17.53 7.31
C PHE A 233 14.16 18.92 7.31
N GLY A 234 14.48 19.75 6.34
CA GLY A 234 13.77 21.02 6.11
C GLY A 234 14.36 22.29 6.71
N LYS A 235 15.43 22.24 7.52
CA LYS A 235 16.15 23.49 7.89
C LYS A 235 17.24 23.78 6.87
N ILE A 236 17.14 24.95 6.24
CA ILE A 236 17.85 25.27 5.00
C ILE A 236 19.13 26.04 5.29
N ASN A 237 20.24 25.32 5.37
CA ASN A 237 21.52 25.89 4.96
C ASN A 237 21.87 25.28 3.58
N PHE A 238 21.56 25.99 2.51
CA PHE A 238 21.65 25.48 1.14
C PHE A 238 23.02 24.90 0.80
N LYS A 239 24.13 25.58 1.13
CA LYS A 239 25.49 25.11 0.84
C LYS A 239 25.84 23.81 1.58
N LYS A 240 25.47 23.70 2.87
CA LYS A 240 25.69 22.48 3.66
C LYS A 240 24.83 21.32 3.15
N ASN A 241 23.60 21.59 2.75
CA ASN A 241 22.69 20.59 2.18
C ASN A 241 23.17 20.00 0.87
N ASP A 242 23.76 20.80 -0.01
CA ASP A 242 24.27 20.32 -1.30
C ASP A 242 25.48 19.38 -1.11
N ARG A 243 26.41 19.72 -0.22
CA ARG A 243 27.54 18.84 0.13
C ARG A 243 27.06 17.49 0.66
N MET A 244 26.07 17.52 1.53
CA MET A 244 25.47 16.33 2.13
C MET A 244 24.77 15.44 1.11
N ARG A 245 24.00 16.05 0.20
CA ARG A 245 23.33 15.35 -0.89
C ARG A 245 24.33 14.69 -1.82
N ASN A 246 25.37 15.42 -2.23
CA ASN A 246 26.42 14.89 -3.09
C ASN A 246 27.19 13.74 -2.41
N ARG A 247 27.43 13.84 -1.10
CA ARG A 247 28.05 12.74 -0.33
C ARG A 247 27.15 11.51 -0.28
N TRP A 248 25.84 11.70 -0.07
CA TRP A 248 24.87 10.60 -0.10
C TRP A 248 24.84 9.93 -1.47
N LEU A 249 24.79 10.70 -2.55
CA LEU A 249 24.76 10.16 -3.92
C LEU A 249 26.02 9.35 -4.21
N LYS A 250 27.21 9.84 -3.84
CA LYS A 250 28.46 9.08 -3.99
C LYS A 250 28.46 7.75 -3.24
N ILE A 251 27.88 7.70 -2.04
CA ILE A 251 27.73 6.45 -1.29
C ILE A 251 26.81 5.47 -2.03
N GLN A 252 25.72 5.96 -2.61
CA GLN A 252 24.78 5.10 -3.36
C GLN A 252 25.33 4.62 -4.70
N GLU A 253 26.26 5.33 -5.31
CA GLU A 253 26.95 4.93 -6.55
C GLU A 253 28.07 3.92 -6.29
N SER A 254 28.55 3.82 -5.05
CA SER A 254 29.60 2.87 -4.62
C SER A 254 29.05 1.54 -4.07
N GLU A 255 27.75 1.43 -3.84
CA GLU A 255 27.02 0.19 -3.46
C GLU A 255 26.38 -0.47 -4.71
#